data_d562268aa308f6caf473bf4fece07423
#
_entry.id   d562268aa308f6caf473bf4fece07423
#
_cell.length_a   1.000
_cell.length_b   1.000
_cell.length_c   1.000
_cell.angle_alpha   90.00
_cell.angle_beta   90.00
_cell.angle_gamma   90.00
#
_symmetry.space_group_name_H-M   'P 1'
#
loop_
_entity.id
_entity.type
_entity.pdbx_description
1 polymer ?
#
loop_
_entity_poly.entity_id
_entity_poly.type
_entity_poly.pdbx_seq_one_letter_code
_entity_poly.pdbx_strand_id
1 'polypeptide(L)'
;MRVQWPIPGRLVTEADVIIMSVAPETLSANAPWLLRAGCPPIIPVIAYENPIIVEALVQLNAFTVIPSPVKSFGLLAALSLTLSQSKKTRDREKHVKRLEGRLATSRIVQKAKSILIQTRGRSETEAYNALRDQAMAKREPVEKIAEALINAHELYTKEFGWSDGAPMRSGGTTTPETD
;
A
#
# COMPACT_ATOMS: atom_id res chain seq x y z
N MET A 1 -7.26 22.53 22.16
CA MET A 1 -8.22 21.44 22.41
C MET A 1 -9.57 21.88 21.89
N ARG A 2 -10.22 21.07 21.02
CA ARG A 2 -11.55 21.34 20.48
C ARG A 2 -12.52 20.29 21.06
N VAL A 3 -13.61 20.74 21.69
CA VAL A 3 -14.66 19.86 22.20
C VAL A 3 -15.83 19.90 21.22
N GLN A 4 -16.37 18.73 20.86
CA GLN A 4 -17.52 18.61 19.96
C GLN A 4 -18.55 17.65 20.58
N TRP A 5 -19.79 18.04 20.52
CA TRP A 5 -20.94 17.25 20.93
C TRP A 5 -22.13 17.56 20.03
N PRO A 6 -22.82 16.60 19.49
CA PRO A 6 -22.55 15.14 19.43
C PRO A 6 -21.33 14.79 18.59
N ILE A 7 -21.01 13.48 18.49
CA ILE A 7 -19.90 12.99 17.68
C ILE A 7 -20.10 13.47 16.23
N PRO A 8 -19.12 14.18 15.64
CA PRO A 8 -19.29 14.73 14.29
C PRO A 8 -19.38 13.60 13.25
N GLY A 9 -20.25 13.74 12.25
CA GLY A 9 -20.39 12.78 11.17
C GLY A 9 -19.16 12.70 10.23
N ARG A 10 -18.19 13.63 10.38
CA ARG A 10 -16.93 13.66 9.62
C ARG A 10 -15.74 13.82 10.57
N LEU A 11 -14.64 13.12 10.22
CA LEU A 11 -13.37 13.27 10.90
C LEU A 11 -12.87 14.72 10.82
N VAL A 12 -12.47 15.28 11.97
CA VAL A 12 -11.73 16.53 12.03
C VAL A 12 -10.29 16.24 11.60
N THR A 13 -9.90 16.71 10.44
CA THR A 13 -8.68 16.32 9.68
C THR A 13 -7.37 16.71 10.37
N GLU A 14 -7.40 17.56 11.39
CA GLU A 14 -6.20 18.12 12.05
C GLU A 14 -5.97 17.62 13.48
N ALA A 15 -6.63 16.52 13.88
CA ALA A 15 -6.46 15.99 15.22
C ALA A 15 -5.29 14.99 15.27
N ASP A 16 -4.38 15.17 16.22
CA ASP A 16 -3.30 14.22 16.52
C ASP A 16 -3.81 13.04 17.37
N VAL A 17 -4.82 13.26 18.17
CA VAL A 17 -5.45 12.27 19.05
C VAL A 17 -6.91 12.66 19.31
N ILE A 18 -7.75 11.69 19.49
CA ILE A 18 -9.17 11.85 19.82
C ILE A 18 -9.40 11.27 21.21
N ILE A 19 -9.96 12.07 22.10
CA ILE A 19 -10.42 11.62 23.41
C ILE A 19 -11.94 11.65 23.39
N MET A 20 -12.58 10.51 23.64
CA MET A 20 -14.03 10.41 23.54
C MET A 20 -14.61 9.51 24.64
N SER A 21 -15.78 9.89 25.15
CA SER A 21 -16.55 9.00 26.00
C SER A 21 -17.13 7.85 25.18
N VAL A 22 -16.94 6.64 25.65
CA VAL A 22 -17.47 5.43 25.00
C VAL A 22 -18.57 4.85 25.89
N ALA A 23 -19.75 4.76 25.31
CA ALA A 23 -20.92 4.08 25.85
C ALA A 23 -21.38 3.02 24.81
N PRO A 24 -22.20 2.04 25.20
CA PRO A 24 -22.69 1.04 24.26
C PRO A 24 -23.34 1.65 23.00
N GLU A 25 -23.98 2.80 23.14
CA GLU A 25 -24.63 3.52 22.05
C GLU A 25 -23.63 4.26 21.13
N THR A 26 -22.42 4.47 21.59
CA THR A 26 -21.39 5.24 20.84
C THR A 26 -21.00 4.53 19.55
N LEU A 27 -20.96 3.20 19.54
CA LEU A 27 -20.62 2.41 18.35
C LEU A 27 -21.77 2.34 17.34
N SER A 28 -22.99 2.46 17.82
CA SER A 28 -24.19 2.58 16.97
C SER A 28 -24.32 3.99 16.39
N ALA A 29 -23.58 4.96 16.92
CA ALA A 29 -23.57 6.31 16.38
C ALA A 29 -23.03 6.31 14.94
N ASN A 30 -23.61 7.15 14.10
CA ASN A 30 -23.34 7.27 12.68
C ASN A 30 -21.96 7.93 12.42
N ALA A 31 -20.89 7.31 12.92
CA ALA A 31 -19.52 7.79 12.79
C ALA A 31 -18.60 6.73 12.12
N PRO A 32 -18.86 6.40 10.84
CA PRO A 32 -18.12 5.36 10.12
C PRO A 32 -16.64 5.67 9.95
N TRP A 33 -16.24 6.91 10.20
CA TRP A 33 -14.84 7.35 10.15
C TRP A 33 -14.00 6.83 11.31
N LEU A 34 -14.62 6.47 12.44
CA LEU A 34 -13.91 5.91 13.61
C LEU A 34 -13.18 4.61 13.29
N LEU A 35 -13.70 3.82 12.36
CA LEU A 35 -13.16 2.54 11.96
C LEU A 35 -12.31 2.61 10.66
N ARG A 36 -12.10 3.81 10.10
CA ARG A 36 -11.33 3.96 8.87
C ARG A 36 -9.82 3.92 9.12
N ALA A 37 -9.10 3.31 8.18
CA ALA A 37 -7.65 3.40 8.11
C ALA A 37 -7.22 4.89 8.02
N GLY A 38 -6.27 5.29 8.87
CA GLY A 38 -5.81 6.68 8.95
C GLY A 38 -6.58 7.55 9.94
N CYS A 39 -7.57 7.01 10.66
CA CYS A 39 -8.17 7.69 11.80
C CYS A 39 -7.07 8.03 12.83
N PRO A 40 -7.10 9.25 13.43
CA PRO A 40 -6.25 9.55 14.57
C PRO A 40 -6.47 8.55 15.71
N PRO A 41 -5.43 8.25 16.50
CA PRO A 41 -5.57 7.32 17.61
C PRO A 41 -6.62 7.83 18.61
N ILE A 42 -7.40 6.90 19.12
CA ILE A 42 -8.51 7.17 20.01
C ILE A 42 -8.13 6.78 21.43
N ILE A 43 -8.41 7.66 22.39
CA ILE A 43 -8.34 7.40 23.82
C ILE A 43 -9.77 7.39 24.36
N PRO A 44 -10.36 6.21 24.56
CA PRO A 44 -11.69 6.09 25.12
C PRO A 44 -11.69 6.42 26.60
N VAL A 45 -12.73 7.16 27.03
CA VAL A 45 -13.07 7.40 28.45
C VAL A 45 -14.30 6.56 28.76
N ILE A 46 -14.19 5.67 29.75
CA ILE A 46 -15.26 4.78 30.18
C ILE A 46 -15.77 5.14 31.55
N ALA A 47 -17.08 5.16 31.70
CA ALA A 47 -17.73 5.45 33.00
C ALA A 47 -18.12 4.17 33.77
N TYR A 48 -18.36 3.08 33.02
CA TYR A 48 -18.83 1.82 33.60
C TYR A 48 -18.05 0.64 32.99
N GLU A 49 -17.71 -0.32 33.86
CA GLU A 49 -17.07 -1.57 33.43
C GLU A 49 -18.18 -2.52 32.91
N ASN A 50 -18.18 -2.74 31.58
CA ASN A 50 -19.13 -3.61 30.92
C ASN A 50 -18.40 -4.42 29.81
N PRO A 51 -18.59 -5.75 29.72
CA PRO A 51 -18.00 -6.56 28.67
C PRO A 51 -18.25 -6.05 27.24
N ILE A 52 -19.42 -5.47 26.97
CA ILE A 52 -19.77 -4.89 25.66
C ILE A 52 -18.86 -3.72 25.31
N ILE A 53 -18.44 -2.94 26.32
CA ILE A 53 -17.50 -1.84 26.10
C ILE A 53 -16.11 -2.37 25.73
N VAL A 54 -15.69 -3.50 26.29
CA VAL A 54 -14.39 -4.11 25.95
C VAL A 54 -14.33 -4.48 24.46
N GLU A 55 -15.38 -5.06 23.91
CA GLU A 55 -15.49 -5.36 22.47
C GLU A 55 -15.42 -4.06 21.64
N ALA A 56 -16.12 -3.04 22.06
CA ALA A 56 -16.04 -1.71 21.45
C ALA A 56 -14.62 -1.14 21.43
N LEU A 57 -13.88 -1.27 22.52
CA LEU A 57 -12.49 -0.79 22.62
C LEU A 57 -11.57 -1.54 21.64
N VAL A 58 -11.76 -2.84 21.47
CA VAL A 58 -11.02 -3.65 20.51
C VAL A 58 -11.32 -3.22 19.08
N GLN A 59 -12.59 -2.98 18.74
CA GLN A 59 -12.98 -2.50 17.40
C GLN A 59 -12.41 -1.11 17.09
N LEU A 60 -12.30 -0.23 18.08
CA LEU A 60 -11.70 1.10 17.93
C LEU A 60 -10.17 1.07 17.85
N ASN A 61 -9.52 -0.10 17.96
CA ASN A 61 -8.05 -0.23 18.04
C ASN A 61 -7.44 0.71 19.11
N ALA A 62 -8.10 0.85 20.25
CA ALA A 62 -7.66 1.74 21.29
C ALA A 62 -6.39 1.20 21.97
N PHE A 63 -5.34 1.99 22.04
CA PHE A 63 -4.07 1.62 22.71
C PHE A 63 -4.13 1.71 24.22
N THR A 64 -5.04 2.49 24.75
CA THR A 64 -5.23 2.71 26.18
C THR A 64 -6.66 3.18 26.45
N VAL A 65 -7.08 3.09 27.67
CA VAL A 65 -8.41 3.51 28.14
C VAL A 65 -8.26 4.31 29.41
N ILE A 66 -9.13 5.28 29.63
CA ILE A 66 -9.16 6.12 30.84
C ILE A 66 -10.49 5.89 31.56
N PRO A 67 -10.47 5.48 32.83
CA PRO A 67 -11.69 5.41 33.62
C PRO A 67 -12.18 6.81 34.02
N SER A 68 -13.48 6.97 34.11
CA SER A 68 -14.10 8.16 34.71
C SER A 68 -14.25 7.97 36.25
N PRO A 69 -13.95 8.98 37.06
CA PRO A 69 -13.53 10.35 36.74
C PRO A 69 -12.07 10.42 36.26
N VAL A 70 -11.82 11.22 35.22
CA VAL A 70 -10.50 11.38 34.61
C VAL A 70 -9.53 12.05 35.58
N LYS A 71 -8.43 11.38 35.90
CA LYS A 71 -7.34 11.92 36.70
C LYS A 71 -6.24 12.50 35.82
N SER A 72 -5.64 13.62 36.24
CA SER A 72 -4.60 14.31 35.43
C SER A 72 -3.43 13.41 35.04
N PHE A 73 -2.91 12.60 35.98
CA PHE A 73 -1.83 11.68 35.71
C PHE A 73 -2.23 10.58 34.71
N GLY A 74 -3.45 10.03 34.86
CA GLY A 74 -3.99 9.01 33.92
C GLY A 74 -4.12 9.55 32.49
N LEU A 75 -4.61 10.79 32.37
CA LEU A 75 -4.71 11.46 31.07
C LEU A 75 -3.33 11.69 30.42
N LEU A 76 -2.35 12.19 31.20
CA LEU A 76 -1.00 12.42 30.71
C LEU A 76 -0.32 11.12 30.26
N ALA A 77 -0.44 10.07 31.06
CA ALA A 77 0.10 8.76 30.73
C ALA A 77 -0.53 8.18 29.46
N ALA A 78 -1.87 8.23 29.37
CA ALA A 78 -2.61 7.75 28.21
C ALA A 78 -2.23 8.51 26.92
N LEU A 79 -2.10 9.82 26.97
CA LEU A 79 -1.64 10.64 25.85
C LEU A 79 -0.24 10.23 25.40
N SER A 80 0.71 10.16 26.34
CA SER A 80 2.11 9.80 26.05
C SER A 80 2.23 8.42 25.42
N LEU A 81 1.54 7.43 25.96
CA LEU A 81 1.52 6.05 25.44
C LEU A 81 0.87 6.00 24.05
N THR A 82 -0.30 6.62 23.88
CA THR A 82 -1.03 6.60 22.61
C THR A 82 -0.23 7.26 21.50
N LEU A 83 0.34 8.44 21.74
CA LEU A 83 1.18 9.13 20.73
C LEU A 83 2.44 8.34 20.40
N SER A 84 3.10 7.73 21.40
CA SER A 84 4.27 6.89 21.17
C SER A 84 3.93 5.66 20.33
N GLN A 85 2.85 4.95 20.64
CA GLN A 85 2.40 3.78 19.89
C GLN A 85 1.93 4.14 18.48
N SER A 86 1.16 5.21 18.32
CA SER A 86 0.73 5.69 17.01
C SER A 86 1.91 6.02 16.10
N LYS A 87 2.95 6.68 16.64
CA LYS A 87 4.18 6.96 15.88
C LYS A 87 4.86 5.66 15.44
N LYS A 88 5.05 4.70 16.34
CA LYS A 88 5.66 3.40 16.01
C LYS A 88 4.88 2.65 14.93
N THR A 89 3.55 2.64 15.00
CA THR A 89 2.69 1.99 14.01
C THR A 89 2.82 2.65 12.64
N ARG A 90 2.76 3.99 12.57
CA ARG A 90 2.96 4.74 11.33
C ARG A 90 4.36 4.50 10.70
N ASP A 91 5.39 4.43 11.54
CA ASP A 91 6.76 4.18 11.05
C ASP A 91 6.90 2.74 10.51
N ARG A 92 6.27 1.76 11.16
CA ARG A 92 6.19 0.37 10.67
C ARG A 92 5.44 0.29 9.35
N GLU A 93 4.28 0.93 9.23
CA GLU A 93 3.49 0.95 7.99
C GLU A 93 4.28 1.58 6.83
N LYS A 94 4.98 2.69 7.07
CA LYS A 94 5.86 3.31 6.07
C LYS A 94 6.98 2.36 5.65
N HIS A 95 7.56 1.64 6.62
CA HIS A 95 8.62 0.68 6.34
C HIS A 95 8.12 -0.50 5.51
N VAL A 96 6.96 -1.08 5.85
CA VAL A 96 6.32 -2.15 5.09
C VAL A 96 6.01 -1.69 3.67
N LYS A 97 5.34 -0.55 3.49
CA LYS A 97 5.07 0.01 2.15
C LYS A 97 6.33 0.21 1.31
N ARG A 98 7.43 0.65 1.94
CA ARG A 98 8.71 0.80 1.23
C ARG A 98 9.30 -0.54 0.80
N LEU A 99 9.19 -1.58 1.64
CA LEU A 99 9.65 -2.93 1.30
C LEU A 99 8.79 -3.56 0.20
N GLU A 100 7.48 -3.44 0.30
CA GLU A 100 6.53 -3.90 -0.74
C GLU A 100 6.81 -3.22 -2.08
N GLY A 101 7.05 -1.89 -2.08
CA GLY A 101 7.44 -1.16 -3.28
C GLY A 101 8.74 -1.71 -3.90
N ARG A 102 9.77 -1.98 -3.09
CA ARG A 102 11.02 -2.57 -3.58
C ARG A 102 10.84 -3.97 -4.16
N LEU A 103 10.02 -4.80 -3.52
CA LEU A 103 9.70 -6.14 -4.02
C LEU A 103 8.92 -6.07 -5.34
N ALA A 104 7.94 -5.19 -5.46
CA ALA A 104 7.19 -4.97 -6.68
C ALA A 104 8.12 -4.54 -7.83
N THR A 105 8.98 -3.54 -7.59
CA THR A 105 10.01 -3.09 -8.53
C THR A 105 10.92 -4.24 -8.98
N SER A 106 11.44 -5.02 -8.03
CA SER A 106 12.30 -6.17 -8.33
C SER A 106 11.60 -7.20 -9.23
N ARG A 107 10.32 -7.51 -8.95
CA ARG A 107 9.52 -8.44 -9.77
C ARG A 107 9.31 -7.94 -11.19
N ILE A 108 9.01 -6.66 -11.36
CA ILE A 108 8.82 -6.02 -12.67
C ILE A 108 10.11 -6.11 -13.49
N VAL A 109 11.27 -5.76 -12.92
CA VAL A 109 12.55 -5.83 -13.57
C VAL A 109 12.91 -7.28 -13.94
N GLN A 110 12.65 -8.24 -13.03
CA GLN A 110 12.89 -9.66 -13.31
C GLN A 110 12.02 -10.18 -14.47
N LYS A 111 10.72 -9.83 -14.48
CA LYS A 111 9.82 -10.21 -15.59
C LYS A 111 10.29 -9.63 -16.93
N ALA A 112 10.69 -8.36 -16.95
CA ALA A 112 11.23 -7.73 -18.15
C ALA A 112 12.54 -8.38 -18.63
N LYS A 113 13.45 -8.74 -17.70
CA LYS A 113 14.66 -9.51 -18.05
C LYS A 113 14.32 -10.86 -18.68
N SER A 114 13.38 -11.61 -18.08
CA SER A 114 12.95 -12.90 -18.63
C SER A 114 12.44 -12.77 -20.07
N ILE A 115 11.63 -11.74 -20.35
CA ILE A 115 11.16 -11.46 -21.71
C ILE A 115 12.33 -11.22 -22.66
N LEU A 116 13.33 -10.40 -22.27
CA LEU A 116 14.51 -10.14 -23.13
C LEU A 116 15.38 -11.38 -23.36
N ILE A 117 15.52 -12.24 -22.35
CA ILE A 117 16.23 -13.50 -22.46
C ILE A 117 15.52 -14.42 -23.45
N GLN A 118 14.20 -14.58 -23.31
CA GLN A 118 13.40 -15.47 -24.16
C GLN A 118 13.30 -14.97 -25.62
N THR A 119 13.03 -13.67 -25.80
CA THR A 119 12.78 -13.13 -27.15
C THR A 119 14.04 -12.81 -27.91
N ARG A 120 15.16 -12.51 -27.25
CA ARG A 120 16.42 -12.07 -27.92
C ARG A 120 17.64 -12.93 -27.61
N GLY A 121 17.49 -14.02 -26.86
CA GLY A 121 18.59 -14.93 -26.52
C GLY A 121 19.72 -14.26 -25.71
N ARG A 122 19.41 -13.16 -24.98
CA ARG A 122 20.42 -12.43 -24.21
C ARG A 122 20.73 -13.12 -22.90
N SER A 123 21.92 -12.93 -22.39
CA SER A 123 22.26 -13.29 -21.01
C SER A 123 21.53 -12.39 -20.01
N GLU A 124 21.44 -12.81 -18.76
CA GLU A 124 20.79 -12.03 -17.72
C GLU A 124 21.43 -10.65 -17.51
N THR A 125 22.75 -10.59 -17.58
CA THR A 125 23.53 -9.35 -17.47
C THR A 125 23.29 -8.41 -18.64
N GLU A 126 23.25 -8.92 -19.85
CA GLU A 126 22.96 -8.13 -21.07
C GLU A 126 21.51 -7.61 -21.07
N ALA A 127 20.56 -8.43 -20.63
CA ALA A 127 19.17 -8.01 -20.49
C ALA A 127 19.01 -6.86 -19.49
N TYR A 128 19.69 -6.93 -18.33
CA TYR A 128 19.67 -5.85 -17.36
C TYR A 128 20.35 -4.58 -17.88
N ASN A 129 21.51 -4.70 -18.52
CA ASN A 129 22.22 -3.56 -19.11
C ASN A 129 21.37 -2.87 -20.18
N ALA A 130 20.68 -3.63 -21.02
CA ALA A 130 19.77 -3.07 -22.03
C ALA A 130 18.62 -2.25 -21.42
N LEU A 131 18.03 -2.71 -20.31
CA LEU A 131 17.01 -1.95 -19.57
C LEU A 131 17.61 -0.67 -18.97
N ARG A 132 18.81 -0.75 -18.40
CA ARG A 132 19.51 0.38 -17.79
C ARG A 132 19.90 1.44 -18.83
N ASP A 133 20.44 1.03 -19.97
CA ASP A 133 20.84 1.94 -21.03
C ASP A 133 19.64 2.71 -21.60
N GLN A 134 18.52 2.03 -21.78
CA GLN A 134 17.26 2.64 -22.18
C GLN A 134 16.74 3.62 -21.12
N ALA A 135 16.84 3.27 -19.85
CA ALA A 135 16.46 4.14 -18.73
C ALA A 135 17.31 5.42 -18.70
N MET A 136 18.62 5.28 -18.90
CA MET A 136 19.53 6.41 -19.00
C MET A 136 19.23 7.30 -20.22
N ALA A 137 19.00 6.71 -21.38
CA ALA A 137 18.68 7.43 -22.61
C ALA A 137 17.38 8.23 -22.50
N LYS A 138 16.37 7.68 -21.83
CA LYS A 138 15.06 8.33 -21.62
C LYS A 138 15.00 9.17 -20.36
N ARG A 139 16.02 9.13 -19.50
CA ARG A 139 16.03 9.77 -18.17
C ARG A 139 14.85 9.34 -17.30
N GLU A 140 14.50 8.07 -17.40
CA GLU A 140 13.41 7.47 -16.62
C GLU A 140 13.94 6.34 -15.73
N PRO A 141 13.21 6.01 -14.63
CA PRO A 141 13.54 4.86 -13.80
C PRO A 141 13.50 3.55 -14.61
N VAL A 142 14.38 2.60 -14.26
CA VAL A 142 14.47 1.28 -14.94
C VAL A 142 13.14 0.53 -14.85
N GLU A 143 12.39 0.73 -13.78
CA GLU A 143 11.07 0.15 -13.51
C GLU A 143 10.05 0.56 -14.60
N LYS A 144 10.02 1.82 -14.98
CA LYS A 144 9.12 2.31 -16.04
C LYS A 144 9.44 1.72 -17.40
N ILE A 145 10.72 1.57 -17.71
CA ILE A 145 11.16 0.91 -18.95
C ILE A 145 10.77 -0.56 -18.94
N ALA A 146 10.93 -1.22 -17.79
CA ALA A 146 10.54 -2.61 -17.61
C ALA A 146 9.03 -2.80 -17.76
N GLU A 147 8.22 -1.95 -17.17
CA GLU A 147 6.75 -1.94 -17.32
C GLU A 147 6.33 -1.73 -18.78
N ALA A 148 6.92 -0.76 -19.47
CA ALA A 148 6.64 -0.50 -20.87
C ALA A 148 6.96 -1.71 -21.76
N LEU A 149 8.08 -2.40 -21.49
CA LEU A 149 8.46 -3.62 -22.19
C LEU A 149 7.47 -4.76 -21.95
N ILE A 150 7.06 -4.97 -20.68
CA ILE A 150 6.07 -6.00 -20.32
C ILE A 150 4.75 -5.74 -21.03
N ASN A 151 4.26 -4.51 -20.99
CA ASN A 151 3.00 -4.12 -21.61
C ASN A 151 3.04 -4.31 -23.14
N ALA A 152 4.15 -3.92 -23.77
CA ALA A 152 4.35 -4.14 -25.20
C ALA A 152 4.34 -5.64 -25.54
N HIS A 153 5.06 -6.46 -24.76
CA HIS A 153 5.10 -7.91 -24.97
C HIS A 153 3.72 -8.55 -24.79
N GLU A 154 2.97 -8.18 -23.75
CA GLU A 154 1.62 -8.69 -23.50
C GLU A 154 0.64 -8.32 -24.63
N LEU A 155 0.73 -7.10 -25.19
CA LEU A 155 -0.06 -6.70 -26.35
C LEU A 155 0.27 -7.55 -27.57
N TYR A 156 1.56 -7.74 -27.88
CA TYR A 156 1.98 -8.57 -28.99
C TYR A 156 1.52 -10.02 -28.85
N THR A 157 1.61 -10.58 -27.65
CA THR A 157 1.20 -11.97 -27.40
C THR A 157 -0.32 -12.15 -27.54
N LYS A 158 -1.12 -11.17 -27.11
CA LYS A 158 -2.58 -11.22 -27.19
C LYS A 158 -3.12 -11.00 -28.61
N GLU A 159 -2.57 -10.02 -29.34
CA GLU A 159 -3.12 -9.62 -30.63
C GLU A 159 -2.57 -10.43 -31.80
N PHE A 160 -1.32 -10.88 -31.71
CA PHE A 160 -0.63 -11.57 -32.82
C PHE A 160 -0.38 -13.06 -32.58
N GLY A 161 -0.90 -13.61 -31.45
CA GLY A 161 -0.81 -15.05 -31.18
C GLY A 161 0.63 -15.59 -31.09
N TRP A 162 1.60 -14.75 -30.70
CA TRP A 162 2.99 -15.13 -30.54
C TRP A 162 3.11 -16.06 -29.33
N SER A 163 3.10 -17.38 -29.59
CA SER A 163 3.48 -18.36 -28.58
C SER A 163 5.01 -18.38 -28.46
N ASP A 164 5.49 -18.22 -27.20
CA ASP A 164 6.91 -18.38 -26.86
C ASP A 164 7.49 -19.67 -27.51
N GLY A 165 8.35 -19.53 -28.47
CA GLY A 165 9.08 -20.66 -29.00
C GLY A 165 9.11 -20.88 -30.53
N ALA A 166 8.45 -20.06 -31.35
CA ALA A 166 8.56 -20.20 -32.79
C ALA A 166 9.77 -19.42 -33.35
N PRO A 167 10.81 -20.06 -33.92
CA PRO A 167 11.89 -19.35 -34.58
C PRO A 167 11.32 -18.61 -35.81
N MET A 168 11.76 -17.36 -36.01
CA MET A 168 11.47 -16.61 -37.23
C MET A 168 11.78 -17.45 -38.44
N ARG A 169 10.77 -17.87 -39.19
CA ARG A 169 10.97 -18.41 -40.51
C ARG A 169 11.49 -17.28 -41.38
N SER A 170 12.76 -17.37 -41.74
CA SER A 170 13.37 -16.57 -42.81
C SER A 170 12.54 -16.76 -44.06
N GLY A 171 11.94 -15.67 -44.57
CA GLY A 171 11.19 -15.64 -45.80
C GLY A 171 12.05 -16.18 -46.92
N GLY A 172 11.68 -17.34 -47.44
CA GLY A 172 12.22 -17.89 -48.66
C GLY A 172 11.78 -16.98 -49.82
N THR A 173 12.73 -16.34 -50.44
CA THR A 173 12.64 -15.73 -51.74
C THR A 173 12.33 -16.83 -52.75
N THR A 174 11.08 -16.91 -53.19
CA THR A 174 10.74 -17.70 -54.38
C THR A 174 11.01 -16.81 -55.59
N THR A 175 12.08 -17.08 -56.29
CA THR A 175 12.33 -16.60 -57.64
C THR A 175 11.36 -17.33 -58.58
N PRO A 176 10.65 -16.66 -59.48
CA PRO A 176 9.93 -17.35 -60.55
C PRO A 176 10.92 -17.76 -61.65
N GLU A 177 10.98 -19.04 -61.89
CA GLU A 177 11.60 -19.60 -63.10
C GLU A 177 10.70 -19.33 -64.30
N THR A 178 11.26 -18.70 -65.30
CA THR A 178 10.69 -18.48 -66.62
C THR A 178 10.97 -19.74 -67.47
N ASP A 179 9.90 -20.24 -68.03
CA ASP A 179 9.95 -20.93 -69.34
C ASP A 179 8.67 -20.66 -70.13
#